data_536aa6bfe6d4009efcaccc103b63bf80
#
_entry.id   536aa6bfe6d4009efcaccc103b63bf80
#
_cell.length_a   1.000
_cell.length_b   1.000
_cell.length_c   1.000
_cell.angle_alpha   90.00
_cell.angle_beta   90.00
_cell.angle_gamma   90.00
#
_symmetry.space_group_name_H-M   'P 1'
#
loop_
_entity.id
_entity.type
_entity.pdbx_description
1 polymer ?
#
loop_
_entity_poly.entity_id
_entity_poly.type
_entity_poly.pdbx_seq_one_letter_code
_entity_poly.pdbx_strand_id
1 'polypeptide(L)'
;AYLGAENIFPSLIAMDRKGFSFTPHQDRELHIKIDKGDFVLEPEWHYMVYRPVESDRGLDPDSDLFSPGYFYSMLKGGESEEVLASISGLKDQASLSPAALPQETRPFAIDGGSGLKMDEALCRALDRFIVKRGELKSVIAGYPWFLDWGRDSLIFVRGLVAAGKIKDSMEILQQFGRFEKNGTIPNMICGKDAANRDTSDAPLWFCTACSDLIQAAGNENFLDSKCGTRSIRKIIFSIGKFMIEGTPNGIRMDPQSGLIFSPAHFTWMDTNYPACTPREGYPIEIQALWFAALALLNRIDPLGKEGGWKEIYKQVQASILDLFILRKEGYLADCLSASSGVPAGQAEQDDALRPNQLFAVTMGAVRDTAVCRNIVTACEELLVPGAIRSLADRPVRRPLEIAYHDKILVDPNQPYQGRYKGDEDTERKPAYHNGTAWTWLFPAFCEAWVKVYGEGGKDTALSWLGSSRRLLSQGCAGQIPEILDGDFPHIQRGCDAQAWGISELLRVWKQVFSI
;
A
#
# COMPACT_ATOMS: atom_id res chain seq x y z
N ALA A 1 -26.09 4.81 -25.46
CA ALA A 1 -25.89 4.22 -26.78
C ALA A 1 -24.41 4.28 -27.08
N TYR A 2 -23.73 3.14 -27.03
CA TYR A 2 -22.34 3.03 -27.48
C TYR A 2 -22.34 3.32 -29.00
N LEU A 3 -21.70 4.41 -29.36
CA LEU A 3 -21.23 4.58 -30.74
C LEU A 3 -20.03 3.62 -30.82
N GLY A 4 -20.13 2.61 -31.69
CA GLY A 4 -19.12 1.58 -31.80
C GLY A 4 -17.70 2.16 -31.79
N ALA A 5 -16.82 1.57 -31.02
CA ALA A 5 -15.45 2.07 -30.81
C ALA A 5 -14.68 2.21 -32.14
N GLU A 6 -15.05 1.48 -33.19
CA GLU A 6 -14.50 1.61 -34.54
C GLU A 6 -14.63 3.03 -35.15
N ASN A 7 -15.54 3.85 -34.67
CA ASN A 7 -15.69 5.24 -35.09
C ASN A 7 -14.77 6.21 -34.33
N ILE A 8 -14.15 5.75 -33.25
CA ILE A 8 -13.35 6.57 -32.33
C ILE A 8 -11.87 6.15 -32.36
N PHE A 9 -11.60 4.83 -32.44
CA PHE A 9 -10.25 4.29 -32.38
C PHE A 9 -9.76 3.83 -33.76
N PRO A 10 -8.50 4.15 -34.12
CA PRO A 10 -7.90 3.62 -35.33
C PRO A 10 -7.76 2.11 -35.21
N SER A 11 -8.18 1.40 -36.26
CA SER A 11 -8.04 -0.06 -36.39
C SER A 11 -7.03 -0.45 -37.48
N LEU A 12 -6.18 0.48 -37.89
CA LEU A 12 -5.13 0.22 -38.88
C LEU A 12 -4.05 -0.67 -38.29
N ILE A 13 -3.74 -1.73 -39.03
CA ILE A 13 -2.73 -2.72 -38.66
C ILE A 13 -1.73 -2.83 -39.79
N ALA A 14 -0.45 -2.72 -39.48
CA ALA A 14 0.60 -3.19 -40.37
C ALA A 14 0.95 -4.64 -40.00
N MET A 15 1.06 -5.53 -40.95
CA MET A 15 1.32 -6.94 -40.70
C MET A 15 2.38 -7.54 -41.60
N ASP A 16 3.04 -8.56 -41.13
CA ASP A 16 3.80 -9.54 -41.89
C ASP A 16 3.28 -10.95 -41.58
N ARG A 17 3.87 -11.98 -42.22
CA ARG A 17 3.46 -13.36 -41.98
C ARG A 17 3.61 -13.81 -40.52
N LYS A 18 4.50 -13.21 -39.76
CA LYS A 18 4.85 -13.60 -38.40
C LYS A 18 4.17 -12.77 -37.31
N GLY A 19 3.47 -11.69 -37.70
CA GLY A 19 2.84 -10.86 -36.70
C GLY A 19 2.23 -9.59 -37.25
N PHE A 20 1.92 -8.68 -36.32
CA PHE A 20 1.37 -7.38 -36.65
C PHE A 20 1.91 -6.28 -35.76
N SER A 21 1.79 -5.05 -36.23
CA SER A 21 1.89 -3.85 -35.41
C SER A 21 0.57 -3.08 -35.43
N PHE A 22 0.23 -2.51 -34.28
CA PHE A 22 -0.96 -1.70 -34.06
C PHE A 22 -0.58 -0.40 -33.39
N THR A 23 -0.96 0.72 -34.00
CA THR A 23 -0.60 2.07 -33.54
C THR A 23 -1.88 2.80 -33.09
N PRO A 24 -2.34 2.60 -31.83
CA PRO A 24 -3.53 3.27 -31.30
C PRO A 24 -3.32 4.76 -31.08
N HIS A 25 -2.07 5.21 -30.93
CA HIS A 25 -1.68 6.60 -30.73
C HIS A 25 -0.32 6.85 -31.37
N GLN A 26 -0.09 8.05 -31.86
CA GLN A 26 1.15 8.41 -32.59
C GLN A 26 2.47 8.15 -31.84
N ASP A 27 2.43 8.08 -30.50
CA ASP A 27 3.59 7.84 -29.64
C ASP A 27 3.66 6.41 -29.10
N ARG A 28 2.73 5.52 -29.50
CA ARG A 28 2.66 4.15 -28.98
C ARG A 28 2.33 3.18 -30.10
N GLU A 29 3.13 2.16 -30.22
CA GLU A 29 2.94 1.08 -31.17
C GLU A 29 3.12 -0.26 -30.45
N LEU A 30 2.13 -1.15 -30.61
CA LEU A 30 2.16 -2.52 -30.11
C LEU A 30 2.61 -3.43 -31.25
N HIS A 31 3.66 -4.21 -31.01
CA HIS A 31 4.09 -5.27 -31.90
C HIS A 31 3.83 -6.63 -31.25
N ILE A 32 3.22 -7.55 -31.99
CA ILE A 32 3.08 -8.95 -31.56
C ILE A 32 3.58 -9.84 -32.68
N LYS A 33 4.51 -10.74 -32.37
CA LYS A 33 5.12 -11.69 -33.30
C LYS A 33 5.15 -13.09 -32.73
N ILE A 34 5.06 -14.08 -33.63
CA ILE A 34 5.19 -15.50 -33.32
C ILE A 34 6.46 -16.06 -34.00
N ASP A 35 7.15 -16.97 -33.34
CA ASP A 35 8.41 -17.53 -33.85
C ASP A 35 8.16 -18.51 -35.01
N LYS A 36 7.40 -19.60 -34.79
CA LYS A 36 7.22 -20.68 -35.76
C LYS A 36 5.89 -20.62 -36.50
N GLY A 37 4.82 -20.14 -35.86
CA GLY A 37 3.49 -20.03 -36.45
C GLY A 37 3.35 -18.90 -37.47
N ASP A 38 2.14 -18.67 -37.90
CA ASP A 38 1.77 -17.58 -38.80
C ASP A 38 0.64 -16.74 -38.20
N PHE A 39 0.59 -15.46 -38.57
CA PHE A 39 -0.50 -14.54 -38.27
C PHE A 39 -1.49 -14.49 -39.44
N VAL A 40 -2.77 -14.60 -39.10
CA VAL A 40 -3.88 -14.46 -40.08
C VAL A 40 -4.65 -13.19 -39.75
N LEU A 41 -4.69 -12.28 -40.70
CA LEU A 41 -5.44 -11.04 -40.59
C LEU A 41 -6.94 -11.31 -40.73
N GLU A 42 -7.67 -11.08 -39.67
CA GLU A 42 -9.14 -11.22 -39.63
C GLU A 42 -9.68 -10.18 -38.64
N PRO A 43 -9.73 -8.89 -39.08
CA PRO A 43 -10.12 -7.79 -38.20
C PRO A 43 -11.60 -7.84 -37.86
N GLU A 44 -11.89 -7.91 -36.57
CA GLU A 44 -13.27 -7.98 -36.05
C GLU A 44 -13.42 -7.14 -34.79
N TRP A 45 -14.58 -6.46 -34.68
CA TRP A 45 -14.99 -5.80 -33.46
C TRP A 45 -15.99 -6.67 -32.69
N HIS A 46 -15.72 -6.90 -31.43
CA HIS A 46 -16.62 -7.55 -30.49
C HIS A 46 -17.21 -6.46 -29.60
N TYR A 47 -18.51 -6.21 -29.74
CA TYR A 47 -19.21 -5.16 -29.03
C TYR A 47 -19.85 -5.66 -27.74
N MET A 48 -19.93 -4.79 -26.72
CA MET A 48 -20.66 -5.06 -25.48
C MET A 48 -20.24 -6.38 -24.82
N VAL A 49 -18.95 -6.66 -24.81
CA VAL A 49 -18.41 -7.86 -24.15
C VAL A 49 -18.57 -7.70 -22.64
N TYR A 50 -19.52 -8.43 -22.08
CA TYR A 50 -19.89 -8.36 -20.67
C TYR A 50 -18.83 -8.98 -19.76
N ARG A 51 -18.47 -8.25 -18.69
CA ARG A 51 -17.54 -8.66 -17.66
C ARG A 51 -18.24 -8.67 -16.30
N PRO A 52 -18.62 -9.83 -15.78
CA PRO A 52 -19.38 -9.93 -14.52
C PRO A 52 -18.60 -9.38 -13.31
N VAL A 53 -17.28 -9.50 -13.31
CA VAL A 53 -16.44 -8.97 -12.21
C VAL A 53 -16.49 -7.44 -12.16
N GLU A 54 -16.51 -6.74 -13.31
CA GLU A 54 -16.66 -5.30 -13.35
C GLU A 54 -18.06 -4.88 -12.88
N SER A 55 -19.10 -5.61 -13.30
CA SER A 55 -20.47 -5.43 -12.82
C SER A 55 -20.57 -5.57 -11.28
N ASP A 56 -19.95 -6.61 -10.71
CA ASP A 56 -19.92 -6.85 -9.26
C ASP A 56 -19.22 -5.73 -8.50
N ARG A 57 -18.35 -4.99 -9.17
CA ARG A 57 -17.63 -3.83 -8.65
C ARG A 57 -18.40 -2.51 -8.87
N GLY A 58 -19.56 -2.53 -9.49
CA GLY A 58 -20.33 -1.33 -9.85
C GLY A 58 -19.67 -0.47 -10.93
N LEU A 59 -18.76 -1.05 -11.73
CA LEU A 59 -18.15 -0.43 -12.89
C LEU A 59 -18.97 -0.75 -14.14
N ASP A 60 -18.71 -0.03 -15.25
CA ASP A 60 -19.30 -0.37 -16.54
C ASP A 60 -18.85 -1.78 -16.95
N PRO A 61 -19.77 -2.75 -17.03
CA PRO A 61 -19.40 -4.13 -17.28
C PRO A 61 -19.10 -4.42 -18.76
N ASP A 62 -19.48 -3.53 -19.66
CA ASP A 62 -19.40 -3.78 -21.08
C ASP A 62 -18.22 -3.06 -21.71
N SER A 63 -17.55 -3.72 -22.66
CA SER A 63 -16.44 -3.12 -23.40
C SER A 63 -16.47 -3.58 -24.85
N ASP A 64 -16.11 -2.67 -25.75
CA ASP A 64 -15.84 -3.00 -27.13
C ASP A 64 -14.38 -3.43 -27.27
N LEU A 65 -14.15 -4.55 -27.94
CA LEU A 65 -12.83 -5.13 -28.16
C LEU A 65 -12.55 -5.26 -29.65
N PHE A 66 -11.36 -4.85 -30.07
CA PHE A 66 -10.87 -5.07 -31.43
C PHE A 66 -9.93 -6.26 -31.47
N SER A 67 -10.25 -7.24 -32.33
CA SER A 67 -9.36 -8.35 -32.68
C SER A 67 -8.76 -8.10 -34.06
N PRO A 68 -7.42 -7.99 -34.20
CA PRO A 68 -6.80 -7.82 -35.51
C PRO A 68 -6.76 -9.11 -36.32
N GLY A 69 -6.95 -10.26 -35.68
CA GLY A 69 -6.84 -11.59 -36.27
C GLY A 69 -6.35 -12.60 -35.24
N TYR A 70 -5.77 -13.67 -35.73
CA TYR A 70 -5.29 -14.74 -34.84
C TYR A 70 -3.94 -15.33 -35.29
N PHE A 71 -3.24 -15.91 -34.34
CA PHE A 71 -2.04 -16.69 -34.61
C PHE A 71 -2.39 -18.17 -34.64
N TYR A 72 -1.72 -18.92 -35.53
CA TYR A 72 -1.79 -20.37 -35.49
C TYR A 72 -0.40 -21.02 -35.61
N SER A 73 -0.20 -22.09 -34.92
CA SER A 73 1.01 -22.91 -34.99
C SER A 73 0.70 -24.38 -34.80
N MET A 74 1.49 -25.23 -35.46
CA MET A 74 1.40 -26.68 -35.30
C MET A 74 2.55 -27.17 -34.43
N LEU A 75 2.23 -27.67 -33.24
CA LEU A 75 3.20 -28.16 -32.28
C LEU A 75 3.11 -29.70 -32.16
N LYS A 76 4.26 -30.34 -32.13
CA LYS A 76 4.37 -31.75 -31.73
C LYS A 76 4.53 -31.83 -30.20
N GLY A 77 4.25 -33.02 -29.64
CA GLY A 77 4.46 -33.22 -28.21
C GLY A 77 5.91 -32.90 -27.78
N GLY A 78 6.08 -32.07 -26.76
CA GLY A 78 7.37 -31.62 -26.27
C GLY A 78 7.96 -30.39 -26.98
N GLU A 79 7.33 -29.88 -28.04
CA GLU A 79 7.71 -28.60 -28.66
C GLU A 79 7.06 -27.39 -27.95
N SER A 80 7.70 -26.24 -28.05
CA SER A 80 7.20 -24.94 -27.57
C SER A 80 7.18 -23.91 -28.69
N GLU A 81 6.30 -22.95 -28.55
CA GLU A 81 6.16 -21.79 -29.42
C GLU A 81 6.32 -20.53 -28.56
N GLU A 82 6.95 -19.50 -29.13
CA GLU A 82 7.11 -18.23 -28.46
C GLU A 82 6.29 -17.14 -29.17
N VAL A 83 5.51 -16.41 -28.39
CA VAL A 83 4.82 -15.18 -28.84
C VAL A 83 5.44 -14.01 -28.10
N LEU A 84 5.99 -13.06 -28.85
CA LEU A 84 6.60 -11.86 -28.31
C LEU A 84 5.66 -10.66 -28.51
N ALA A 85 5.27 -10.01 -27.41
CA ALA A 85 4.57 -8.72 -27.43
C ALA A 85 5.51 -7.63 -26.93
N SER A 86 5.61 -6.53 -27.67
CA SER A 86 6.44 -5.38 -27.29
C SER A 86 5.77 -4.06 -27.63
N ILE A 87 6.07 -3.02 -26.83
CA ILE A 87 5.64 -1.65 -27.10
C ILE A 87 6.89 -0.83 -27.41
N SER A 88 6.94 -0.19 -28.58
CA SER A 88 8.01 0.73 -28.95
C SER A 88 7.48 2.16 -29.08
N GLY A 89 8.21 3.12 -28.54
CA GLY A 89 8.06 4.51 -28.98
C GLY A 89 8.82 4.69 -30.29
N LEU A 90 8.34 5.54 -31.20
CA LEU A 90 8.86 5.78 -32.54
C LEU A 90 10.39 6.10 -32.66
N LYS A 91 11.13 6.13 -31.54
CA LYS A 91 12.56 6.48 -31.51
C LYS A 91 13.52 5.37 -31.08
N ASP A 92 13.04 4.22 -30.61
CA ASP A 92 13.90 3.16 -30.10
C ASP A 92 13.75 1.83 -30.88
N GLN A 93 14.14 1.85 -32.17
CA GLN A 93 14.31 0.62 -32.96
C GLN A 93 15.67 -0.07 -32.74
N ALA A 94 16.28 0.06 -31.58
CA ALA A 94 17.52 -0.64 -31.28
C ALA A 94 17.18 -1.98 -30.58
N SER A 95 17.33 -3.06 -31.35
CA SER A 95 17.47 -4.48 -30.94
C SER A 95 16.98 -4.81 -29.52
N LEU A 96 15.72 -5.17 -29.40
CA LEU A 96 15.25 -5.96 -28.25
C LEU A 96 15.84 -7.37 -28.39
N SER A 97 17.00 -7.63 -27.78
CA SER A 97 17.34 -9.00 -27.42
C SER A 97 16.25 -9.51 -26.48
N PRO A 98 15.74 -10.73 -26.69
CA PRO A 98 14.80 -11.34 -25.75
C PRO A 98 15.48 -11.29 -24.38
N ALA A 99 14.90 -10.54 -23.43
CA ALA A 99 15.31 -10.69 -22.06
C ALA A 99 15.05 -12.15 -21.72
N ALA A 100 16.12 -12.89 -21.40
CA ALA A 100 16.00 -14.27 -21.00
C ALA A 100 14.94 -14.35 -19.91
N LEU A 101 13.77 -14.90 -20.25
CA LEU A 101 12.76 -15.22 -19.26
C LEU A 101 13.43 -16.13 -18.24
N PRO A 102 13.22 -15.92 -16.94
CA PRO A 102 13.73 -16.85 -15.95
C PRO A 102 13.25 -18.25 -16.31
N GLN A 103 14.17 -19.15 -16.53
CA GLN A 103 13.93 -20.51 -17.04
C GLN A 103 13.16 -21.44 -16.09
N GLU A 104 12.46 -20.93 -15.11
CA GLU A 104 11.63 -21.75 -14.21
C GLU A 104 10.25 -21.13 -14.00
N THR A 105 9.36 -21.35 -14.95
CA THR A 105 7.91 -21.34 -14.66
C THR A 105 7.53 -22.69 -14.05
N ARG A 106 7.89 -22.92 -12.78
CA ARG A 106 7.22 -23.98 -12.01
C ARG A 106 5.78 -23.53 -11.78
N PRO A 107 4.78 -24.39 -11.99
CA PRO A 107 3.40 -24.04 -11.69
C PRO A 107 3.29 -23.59 -10.23
N PHE A 108 2.48 -22.57 -10.01
CA PHE A 108 2.22 -22.00 -8.69
C PHE A 108 1.30 -22.94 -7.91
N ALA A 109 1.83 -24.10 -7.48
CA ALA A 109 1.13 -25.00 -6.57
C ALA A 109 1.75 -24.84 -5.18
N ILE A 110 1.04 -24.14 -4.30
CA ILE A 110 1.36 -24.09 -2.86
C ILE A 110 0.72 -25.33 -2.23
N ASP A 111 1.21 -26.51 -2.53
CA ASP A 111 0.73 -27.74 -1.93
C ASP A 111 1.85 -28.64 -1.39
N GLY A 112 1.52 -29.32 -0.32
CA GLY A 112 2.37 -29.97 0.66
C GLY A 112 3.26 -31.12 0.19
N GLY A 113 4.06 -30.93 -0.86
CA GLY A 113 5.02 -31.98 -1.26
C GLY A 113 6.13 -31.54 -2.22
N SER A 114 5.91 -30.52 -3.05
CA SER A 114 6.89 -30.00 -4.00
C SER A 114 6.66 -28.52 -4.37
N GLY A 115 5.79 -27.82 -3.65
CA GLY A 115 5.47 -26.41 -3.86
C GLY A 115 6.54 -25.44 -3.36
N LEU A 116 6.49 -24.20 -3.83
CA LEU A 116 7.32 -23.10 -3.31
C LEU A 116 7.07 -22.90 -1.81
N LYS A 117 8.14 -22.68 -1.04
CA LYS A 117 8.01 -22.23 0.34
C LYS A 117 7.34 -20.86 0.36
N MET A 118 6.64 -20.51 1.44
CA MET A 118 5.89 -19.25 1.56
C MET A 118 6.77 -18.03 1.31
N ASP A 119 7.96 -17.99 1.88
CA ASP A 119 8.93 -16.91 1.71
C ASP A 119 9.44 -16.77 0.27
N GLU A 120 9.67 -17.88 -0.44
CA GLU A 120 10.04 -17.86 -1.85
C GLU A 120 8.90 -17.32 -2.73
N ALA A 121 7.67 -17.73 -2.45
CA ALA A 121 6.49 -17.25 -3.15
C ALA A 121 6.31 -15.74 -2.97
N LEU A 122 6.42 -15.25 -1.73
CA LEU A 122 6.32 -13.84 -1.42
C LEU A 122 7.46 -13.01 -2.03
N CYS A 123 8.70 -13.52 -2.05
CA CYS A 123 9.83 -12.86 -2.72
C CYS A 123 9.61 -12.72 -4.24
N ARG A 124 9.06 -13.76 -4.89
CA ARG A 124 8.74 -13.71 -6.33
C ARG A 124 7.60 -12.72 -6.61
N ALA A 125 6.57 -12.70 -5.76
CA ALA A 125 5.46 -11.76 -5.86
C ALA A 125 5.95 -10.30 -5.75
N LEU A 126 6.86 -10.04 -4.82
CA LEU A 126 7.45 -8.72 -4.57
C LEU A 126 8.12 -8.14 -5.83
N ASP A 127 8.84 -8.96 -6.60
CA ASP A 127 9.57 -8.50 -7.79
C ASP A 127 8.68 -7.93 -8.89
N ARG A 128 7.41 -8.30 -8.91
CA ARG A 128 6.45 -7.84 -9.93
C ARG A 128 6.04 -6.37 -9.79
N PHE A 129 6.22 -5.79 -8.61
CA PHE A 129 5.85 -4.40 -8.34
C PHE A 129 6.99 -3.41 -8.60
N ILE A 130 8.23 -3.89 -8.74
CA ILE A 130 9.39 -3.04 -8.96
C ILE A 130 9.47 -2.66 -10.44
N VAL A 131 9.44 -1.36 -10.73
CA VAL A 131 9.51 -0.83 -12.09
C VAL A 131 10.64 0.18 -12.25
N LYS A 132 11.16 0.30 -13.47
CA LYS A 132 12.14 1.33 -13.82
C LYS A 132 11.44 2.69 -13.91
N ARG A 133 12.04 3.73 -13.30
CA ARG A 133 11.60 5.11 -13.41
C ARG A 133 12.79 6.03 -13.65
N GLY A 134 13.00 6.41 -14.90
CA GLY A 134 14.24 7.11 -15.32
C GLY A 134 15.46 6.25 -15.02
N GLU A 135 16.43 6.82 -14.29
CA GLU A 135 17.66 6.12 -13.89
C GLU A 135 17.52 5.32 -12.58
N LEU A 136 16.38 5.42 -11.92
CA LEU A 136 16.11 4.75 -10.64
C LEU A 136 14.92 3.79 -10.77
N LYS A 137 14.44 3.30 -9.63
CA LYS A 137 13.29 2.42 -9.53
C LYS A 137 12.14 3.08 -8.80
N SER A 138 10.94 2.59 -9.06
CA SER A 138 9.72 2.92 -8.37
C SER A 138 8.91 1.65 -8.11
N VAL A 139 7.75 1.81 -7.51
CA VAL A 139 6.84 0.71 -7.18
C VAL A 139 5.47 1.00 -7.76
N ILE A 140 4.90 0.04 -8.47
CA ILE A 140 3.46 0.05 -8.77
C ILE A 140 2.73 -0.39 -7.50
N ALA A 141 1.89 0.48 -6.95
CA ALA A 141 1.21 0.23 -5.69
C ALA A 141 0.26 -0.96 -5.76
N GLY A 142 -0.34 -1.21 -6.93
CA GLY A 142 -1.20 -2.35 -7.14
C GLY A 142 -1.72 -2.48 -8.56
N TYR A 143 -1.91 -3.73 -8.98
CA TYR A 143 -2.42 -4.05 -10.31
C TYR A 143 -3.90 -4.41 -10.26
N PRO A 144 -4.72 -3.94 -11.27
CA PRO A 144 -4.29 -3.24 -12.48
C PRO A 144 -4.34 -1.71 -12.42
N TRP A 145 -4.77 -1.07 -11.32
CA TRP A 145 -5.19 0.34 -11.35
C TRP A 145 -4.20 1.34 -10.80
N PHE A 146 -3.39 0.95 -9.80
CA PHE A 146 -2.59 1.92 -9.06
C PHE A 146 -1.27 2.21 -9.78
N LEU A 147 -0.80 3.44 -9.61
CA LEU A 147 0.49 3.92 -10.08
C LEU A 147 1.50 3.97 -8.92
N ASP A 148 2.43 4.93 -8.99
CA ASP A 148 3.44 5.16 -7.96
C ASP A 148 2.84 5.96 -6.81
N TRP A 149 2.33 5.27 -5.80
CA TRP A 149 1.86 5.90 -4.57
C TRP A 149 2.99 5.98 -3.55
N GLY A 150 3.15 7.16 -2.92
CA GLY A 150 4.23 7.42 -1.99
C GLY A 150 4.18 6.53 -0.76
N ARG A 151 3.04 6.50 -0.07
CA ARG A 151 2.81 5.64 1.09
C ARG A 151 3.11 4.18 0.79
N ASP A 152 2.49 3.65 -0.25
CA ASP A 152 2.60 2.24 -0.66
C ASP A 152 4.03 1.86 -0.99
N SER A 153 4.70 2.70 -1.78
CA SER A 153 6.10 2.47 -2.18
C SER A 153 7.05 2.47 -0.98
N LEU A 154 6.83 3.34 0.00
CA LEU A 154 7.69 3.47 1.16
C LEU A 154 7.46 2.34 2.18
N ILE A 155 6.22 1.88 2.33
CA ILE A 155 5.90 0.66 3.10
C ILE A 155 6.50 -0.56 2.37
N PHE A 156 6.37 -0.63 1.04
CA PHE A 156 6.92 -1.71 0.24
C PHE A 156 8.45 -1.86 0.39
N VAL A 157 9.18 -0.76 0.50
CA VAL A 157 10.63 -0.77 0.75
C VAL A 157 10.99 -1.57 1.99
N ARG A 158 10.19 -1.56 3.04
CA ARG A 158 10.43 -2.34 4.27
C ARG A 158 10.49 -3.85 3.99
N GLY A 159 9.58 -4.34 3.15
CA GLY A 159 9.61 -5.73 2.68
C GLY A 159 10.81 -6.05 1.80
N LEU A 160 11.25 -5.10 0.94
CA LEU A 160 12.47 -5.25 0.15
C LEU A 160 13.71 -5.36 1.03
N VAL A 161 13.81 -4.53 2.06
CA VAL A 161 14.90 -4.59 3.06
C VAL A 161 14.92 -5.96 3.73
N ALA A 162 13.77 -6.46 4.19
CA ALA A 162 13.64 -7.78 4.79
C ALA A 162 13.98 -8.92 3.81
N ALA A 163 13.73 -8.71 2.51
CA ALA A 163 14.13 -9.65 1.45
C ALA A 163 15.63 -9.59 1.09
N GLY A 164 16.40 -8.66 1.70
CA GLY A 164 17.81 -8.44 1.36
C GLY A 164 18.05 -7.67 0.06
N LYS A 165 16.99 -7.08 -0.55
CA LYS A 165 17.06 -6.30 -1.79
C LYS A 165 17.50 -4.86 -1.53
N ILE A 166 18.69 -4.72 -0.93
CA ILE A 166 19.22 -3.44 -0.44
C ILE A 166 19.37 -2.39 -1.55
N LYS A 167 19.87 -2.81 -2.73
CA LYS A 167 20.06 -1.89 -3.86
C LYS A 167 18.74 -1.32 -4.36
N ASP A 168 17.72 -2.16 -4.54
CA ASP A 168 16.39 -1.74 -4.99
C ASP A 168 15.75 -0.79 -3.97
N SER A 169 15.89 -1.10 -2.67
CA SER A 169 15.46 -0.23 -1.58
C SER A 169 16.10 1.15 -1.63
N MET A 170 17.42 1.22 -1.85
CA MET A 170 18.14 2.49 -1.99
C MET A 170 17.65 3.31 -3.18
N GLU A 171 17.47 2.70 -4.35
CA GLU A 171 17.03 3.36 -5.57
C GLU A 171 15.61 3.94 -5.43
N ILE A 172 14.69 3.19 -4.80
CA ILE A 172 13.31 3.64 -4.55
C ILE A 172 13.31 4.80 -3.55
N LEU A 173 14.04 4.70 -2.44
CA LEU A 173 14.16 5.79 -1.46
C LEU A 173 14.78 7.05 -2.09
N GLN A 174 15.80 6.91 -2.94
CA GLN A 174 16.36 8.03 -3.67
C GLN A 174 15.34 8.63 -4.65
N GLN A 175 14.52 7.80 -5.30
CA GLN A 175 13.47 8.27 -6.22
C GLN A 175 12.46 9.14 -5.49
N PHE A 176 11.88 8.69 -4.36
CA PHE A 176 10.91 9.47 -3.60
C PHE A 176 11.54 10.67 -2.87
N GLY A 177 12.76 10.51 -2.35
CA GLY A 177 13.50 11.59 -1.70
C GLY A 177 13.77 12.79 -2.62
N ARG A 178 13.92 12.61 -3.94
CA ARG A 178 14.05 13.71 -4.91
C ARG A 178 12.85 14.65 -4.93
N PHE A 179 11.68 14.12 -4.60
CA PHE A 179 10.43 14.87 -4.59
C PHE A 179 10.12 15.49 -3.22
N GLU A 180 10.93 15.22 -2.18
CA GLU A 180 10.70 15.88 -0.90
C GLU A 180 10.83 17.40 -1.04
N LYS A 181 9.80 18.11 -0.53
CA LYS A 181 9.74 19.55 -0.52
C LYS A 181 9.02 20.05 0.74
N ASN A 182 9.73 20.82 1.55
CA ASN A 182 9.18 21.41 2.78
C ASN A 182 8.48 20.37 3.68
N GLY A 183 9.15 19.25 3.94
CA GLY A 183 8.65 18.19 4.81
C GLY A 183 7.61 17.25 4.18
N THR A 184 7.18 17.50 2.94
CA THR A 184 6.16 16.69 2.27
C THR A 184 6.78 15.78 1.20
N ILE A 185 6.17 14.62 1.00
CA ILE A 185 6.45 13.67 -0.10
C ILE A 185 5.17 13.53 -0.91
N PRO A 186 5.23 13.33 -2.23
CA PRO A 186 4.02 13.12 -3.03
C PRO A 186 3.20 11.92 -2.53
N ASN A 187 1.88 12.09 -2.43
CA ASN A 187 0.96 11.00 -2.19
C ASN A 187 0.91 10.06 -3.40
N MET A 188 0.95 10.63 -4.62
CA MET A 188 0.99 9.88 -5.88
C MET A 188 1.86 10.60 -6.90
N ILE A 189 2.51 9.84 -7.78
CA ILE A 189 3.24 10.35 -8.94
C ILE A 189 2.55 9.82 -10.21
N CYS A 190 2.00 10.72 -11.03
CA CYS A 190 1.38 10.39 -12.30
C CYS A 190 2.23 10.96 -13.44
N GLY A 191 2.95 10.12 -14.18
CA GLY A 191 3.88 10.57 -15.20
C GLY A 191 4.96 11.49 -14.63
N LYS A 192 4.90 12.78 -14.92
CA LYS A 192 5.79 13.83 -14.38
C LYS A 192 5.15 14.65 -13.27
N ASP A 193 3.85 14.48 -13.05
CA ASP A 193 3.11 15.19 -12.01
C ASP A 193 3.30 14.53 -10.65
N ALA A 194 3.76 15.32 -9.69
CA ALA A 194 3.97 14.96 -8.29
C ALA A 194 3.38 16.02 -7.35
N ALA A 195 2.33 16.72 -7.81
CA ALA A 195 1.74 17.86 -7.10
C ALA A 195 0.83 17.41 -5.95
N ASN A 196 0.17 16.24 -6.06
CA ASN A 196 -0.64 15.70 -4.97
C ASN A 196 0.25 15.30 -3.80
N ARG A 197 0.07 15.98 -2.65
CA ARG A 197 0.83 15.79 -1.41
C ARG A 197 -0.08 15.63 -0.20
N ASP A 198 -1.33 15.25 -0.42
CA ASP A 198 -2.35 15.11 0.63
C ASP A 198 -2.13 13.80 1.40
N THR A 199 -1.06 13.79 2.18
CA THR A 199 -0.62 12.64 2.98
C THR A 199 0.24 13.11 4.16
N SER A 200 -0.10 12.67 5.37
CA SER A 200 0.68 12.92 6.59
C SER A 200 1.67 11.79 6.88
N ASP A 201 1.38 10.58 6.42
CA ASP A 201 2.14 9.38 6.75
C ASP A 201 3.31 9.11 5.78
N ALA A 202 3.21 9.45 4.49
CA ALA A 202 4.28 9.15 3.53
C ALA A 202 5.66 9.71 3.92
N PRO A 203 5.83 10.97 4.39
CA PRO A 203 7.12 11.46 4.87
C PRO A 203 7.65 10.67 6.08
N LEU A 204 6.77 10.19 6.95
CA LEU A 204 7.12 9.42 8.13
C LEU A 204 7.48 7.97 7.77
N TRP A 205 6.79 7.38 6.80
CA TRP A 205 7.18 6.09 6.21
C TRP A 205 8.54 6.16 5.52
N PHE A 206 8.89 7.28 4.89
CA PHE A 206 10.22 7.49 4.34
C PHE A 206 11.31 7.38 5.42
N CYS A 207 11.11 8.05 6.56
CA CYS A 207 12.03 7.95 7.70
C CYS A 207 12.10 6.52 8.24
N THR A 208 10.97 5.84 8.38
CA THR A 208 10.89 4.45 8.85
C THR A 208 11.63 3.50 7.91
N ALA A 209 11.41 3.61 6.60
CA ALA A 209 12.08 2.77 5.60
C ALA A 209 13.61 3.04 5.56
N CYS A 210 14.04 4.30 5.73
CA CYS A 210 15.46 4.62 5.87
C CYS A 210 16.06 4.01 7.15
N SER A 211 15.32 4.02 8.27
CA SER A 211 15.75 3.38 9.52
C SER A 211 15.92 1.88 9.35
N ASP A 212 14.94 1.20 8.73
CA ASP A 212 15.03 -0.24 8.46
C ASP A 212 16.23 -0.58 7.57
N LEU A 213 16.47 0.23 6.52
CA LEU A 213 17.58 0.04 5.60
C LEU A 213 18.96 0.16 6.28
N ILE A 214 19.19 1.22 7.07
CA ILE A 214 20.46 1.41 7.77
C ILE A 214 20.67 0.36 8.86
N GLN A 215 19.63 -0.12 9.48
CA GLN A 215 19.70 -1.22 10.45
C GLN A 215 20.09 -2.52 9.75
N ALA A 216 19.48 -2.86 8.65
CA ALA A 216 19.81 -4.07 7.87
C ALA A 216 21.21 -4.00 7.25
N ALA A 217 21.65 -2.82 6.81
CA ALA A 217 22.99 -2.60 6.27
C ALA A 217 24.09 -2.58 7.34
N GLY A 218 23.73 -2.42 8.60
CA GLY A 218 24.67 -2.30 9.73
C GLY A 218 25.53 -1.01 9.71
N ASN A 219 25.20 -0.03 8.87
CA ASN A 219 25.90 1.25 8.77
C ASN A 219 24.97 2.35 8.23
N GLU A 220 25.40 3.61 8.35
CA GLU A 220 24.64 4.78 7.96
C GLU A 220 25.06 5.40 6.60
N ASN A 221 25.92 4.74 5.84
CA ASN A 221 26.50 5.29 4.60
C ASN A 221 25.43 5.74 3.59
N PHE A 222 24.28 5.05 3.56
CA PHE A 222 23.16 5.41 2.69
C PHE A 222 22.65 6.82 2.97
N LEU A 223 22.67 7.27 4.21
CA LEU A 223 22.15 8.61 4.57
C LEU A 223 22.96 9.76 3.93
N ASP A 224 24.21 9.51 3.61
CA ASP A 224 25.09 10.51 2.98
C ASP A 224 25.09 10.41 1.45
N SER A 225 24.38 9.43 0.89
CA SER A 225 24.24 9.30 -0.56
C SER A 225 23.42 10.45 -1.14
N LYS A 226 23.79 10.87 -2.36
CA LYS A 226 23.13 11.96 -3.07
C LYS A 226 21.71 11.58 -3.51
N CYS A 227 20.78 12.46 -3.27
CA CYS A 227 19.40 12.42 -3.73
C CYS A 227 19.07 13.78 -4.36
N GLY A 228 19.22 13.90 -5.66
CA GLY A 228 19.22 15.20 -6.33
C GLY A 228 20.38 16.09 -5.85
N THR A 229 20.06 17.25 -5.33
CA THR A 229 21.04 18.24 -4.80
C THR A 229 21.34 18.07 -3.31
N ARG A 230 20.61 17.22 -2.61
CA ARG A 230 20.73 16.99 -1.15
C ARG A 230 21.14 15.56 -0.85
N SER A 231 21.59 15.28 0.37
CA SER A 231 21.72 13.90 0.87
C SER A 231 20.41 13.43 1.50
N ILE A 232 20.24 12.11 1.61
CA ILE A 232 19.09 11.50 2.33
C ILE A 232 19.02 12.03 3.77
N ARG A 233 20.16 12.18 4.46
CA ARG A 233 20.25 12.79 5.81
C ARG A 233 19.61 14.17 5.86
N LYS A 234 19.92 15.05 4.89
CA LYS A 234 19.32 16.39 4.81
C LYS A 234 17.82 16.35 4.53
N ILE A 235 17.34 15.36 3.79
CA ILE A 235 15.92 15.15 3.53
C ILE A 235 15.20 14.74 4.82
N ILE A 236 15.76 13.81 5.60
CA ILE A 236 15.21 13.39 6.88
C ILE A 236 15.13 14.58 7.86
N PHE A 237 16.18 15.39 7.96
CA PHE A 237 16.14 16.61 8.76
C PHE A 237 15.11 17.62 8.27
N SER A 238 14.96 17.78 6.96
CA SER A 238 13.91 18.62 6.38
C SER A 238 12.51 18.15 6.80
N ILE A 239 12.24 16.84 6.69
CA ILE A 239 10.97 16.28 7.14
C ILE A 239 10.73 16.58 8.64
N GLY A 240 11.70 16.26 9.50
CA GLY A 240 11.58 16.51 10.95
C GLY A 240 11.32 17.98 11.28
N LYS A 241 12.05 18.88 10.64
CA LYS A 241 11.91 20.33 10.83
C LYS A 241 10.51 20.84 10.46
N PHE A 242 10.04 20.48 9.26
CA PHE A 242 8.73 20.94 8.80
C PHE A 242 7.56 20.26 9.51
N MET A 243 7.73 19.05 10.05
CA MET A 243 6.75 18.46 10.95
C MET A 243 6.57 19.32 12.22
N ILE A 244 7.64 19.92 12.74
CA ILE A 244 7.60 20.80 13.92
C ILE A 244 7.06 22.19 13.54
N GLU A 245 7.63 22.82 12.51
CA GLU A 245 7.32 24.21 12.14
C GLU A 245 5.99 24.35 11.39
N GLY A 246 5.56 23.29 10.72
CA GLY A 246 4.38 23.22 9.86
C GLY A 246 4.75 23.07 8.38
N THR A 247 4.06 22.15 7.72
CA THR A 247 4.17 21.91 6.28
C THR A 247 3.21 22.80 5.49
N PRO A 248 3.45 23.07 4.21
CA PRO A 248 2.56 23.90 3.39
C PRO A 248 1.12 23.39 3.27
N ASN A 249 0.89 22.07 3.46
CA ASN A 249 -0.40 21.40 3.39
C ASN A 249 -1.07 21.21 4.76
N GLY A 250 -0.59 21.87 5.82
CA GLY A 250 -1.27 22.00 7.11
C GLY A 250 -0.90 20.95 8.17
N ILE A 251 0.04 20.07 7.90
CA ILE A 251 0.56 19.11 8.91
C ILE A 251 1.49 19.88 9.84
N ARG A 252 1.33 19.75 11.16
CA ARG A 252 2.21 20.41 12.12
C ARG A 252 2.16 19.78 13.51
N MET A 253 3.22 19.96 14.27
CA MET A 253 3.29 19.55 15.65
C MET A 253 2.49 20.49 16.58
N ASP A 254 1.74 19.93 17.52
CA ASP A 254 1.24 20.65 18.69
C ASP A 254 2.38 20.82 19.71
N PRO A 255 2.79 22.06 20.03
CA PRO A 255 3.92 22.28 20.92
C PRO A 255 3.69 21.79 22.36
N GLN A 256 2.42 21.67 22.80
CA GLN A 256 2.09 21.26 24.17
C GLN A 256 2.22 19.76 24.37
N SER A 257 1.90 18.98 23.37
CA SER A 257 1.93 17.51 23.41
C SER A 257 3.06 16.88 22.60
N GLY A 258 3.66 17.61 21.65
CA GLY A 258 4.60 17.06 20.68
C GLY A 258 3.95 16.23 19.57
N LEU A 259 2.62 16.04 19.61
CA LEU A 259 1.88 15.23 18.66
C LEU A 259 1.68 15.97 17.33
N ILE A 260 1.55 15.21 16.25
CA ILE A 260 1.34 15.75 14.90
C ILE A 260 -0.15 15.86 14.60
N PHE A 261 -0.59 17.10 14.31
CA PHE A 261 -1.89 17.36 13.70
C PHE A 261 -1.86 16.94 12.23
N SER A 262 -2.87 16.19 11.80
CA SER A 262 -3.10 15.74 10.43
C SER A 262 -4.41 16.33 9.91
N PRO A 263 -4.43 16.99 8.74
CA PRO A 263 -5.66 17.37 8.06
C PRO A 263 -6.54 16.15 7.75
N ALA A 264 -7.83 16.40 7.51
CA ALA A 264 -8.76 15.36 7.12
C ALA A 264 -8.30 14.60 5.86
N HIS A 265 -8.49 13.28 5.84
CA HIS A 265 -8.17 12.38 4.72
C HIS A 265 -6.68 12.29 4.34
N PHE A 266 -5.75 12.70 5.22
CA PHE A 266 -4.30 12.65 4.98
C PHE A 266 -3.62 11.39 5.53
N THR A 267 -4.38 10.42 6.01
CA THR A 267 -3.86 9.11 6.44
C THR A 267 -4.13 8.05 5.37
N TRP A 268 -3.77 6.79 5.64
CA TRP A 268 -4.09 5.68 4.74
C TRP A 268 -5.60 5.45 4.60
N MET A 269 -6.41 5.97 5.54
CA MET A 269 -7.87 5.98 5.47
C MET A 269 -8.33 7.30 4.82
N ASP A 270 -8.17 7.43 3.50
CA ASP A 270 -8.23 8.70 2.78
C ASP A 270 -9.48 8.90 1.90
N THR A 271 -10.54 8.10 2.09
CA THR A 271 -11.79 8.26 1.32
C THR A 271 -12.46 9.60 1.65
N ASN A 272 -12.40 10.55 0.69
CA ASN A 272 -12.77 11.94 0.90
C ASN A 272 -14.08 12.38 0.21
N TYR A 273 -14.62 11.61 -0.72
CA TYR A 273 -15.89 11.90 -1.36
C TYR A 273 -16.67 10.62 -1.68
N PRO A 274 -17.79 10.37 -0.96
CA PRO A 274 -18.17 11.09 0.27
C PRO A 274 -17.09 11.00 1.36
N ALA A 275 -17.11 11.94 2.31
CA ALA A 275 -16.17 11.94 3.44
C ALA A 275 -16.51 10.76 4.38
N CYS A 276 -15.80 9.62 4.21
CA CYS A 276 -16.12 8.39 4.94
C CYS A 276 -15.25 8.18 6.19
N THR A 277 -14.03 8.72 6.20
CA THR A 277 -13.07 8.58 7.30
C THR A 277 -12.18 9.82 7.41
N PRO A 278 -12.74 10.99 7.78
CA PRO A 278 -11.96 12.24 7.79
C PRO A 278 -10.78 12.19 8.76
N ARG A 279 -10.94 11.69 9.97
CA ARG A 279 -9.89 11.55 10.99
C ARG A 279 -8.98 12.78 11.13
N GLU A 280 -9.59 13.98 11.03
CA GLU A 280 -8.89 15.25 11.27
C GLU A 280 -8.51 15.36 12.73
N GLY A 281 -7.27 15.79 13.00
CA GLY A 281 -6.73 15.92 14.36
C GLY A 281 -5.43 15.15 14.54
N TYR A 282 -5.38 14.22 15.49
CA TYR A 282 -4.17 13.48 15.87
C TYR A 282 -4.40 11.96 15.72
N PRO A 283 -4.32 11.36 14.51
CA PRO A 283 -4.47 9.92 14.31
C PRO A 283 -3.34 9.14 14.97
N ILE A 284 -3.65 8.01 15.61
CA ILE A 284 -2.70 7.26 16.45
C ILE A 284 -1.51 6.70 15.65
N GLU A 285 -1.75 6.20 14.42
CA GLU A 285 -0.67 5.69 13.58
C GLU A 285 0.31 6.78 13.15
N ILE A 286 -0.17 8.01 12.94
CA ILE A 286 0.69 9.16 12.64
C ILE A 286 1.61 9.45 13.84
N GLN A 287 1.08 9.38 15.07
CA GLN A 287 1.89 9.58 16.27
C GLN A 287 2.94 8.47 16.45
N ALA A 288 2.57 7.22 16.16
CA ALA A 288 3.50 6.10 16.21
C ALA A 288 4.62 6.23 15.17
N LEU A 289 4.29 6.64 13.94
CA LEU A 289 5.27 6.88 12.88
C LEU A 289 6.17 8.09 13.20
N TRP A 290 5.58 9.16 13.75
CA TRP A 290 6.35 10.32 14.20
C TRP A 290 7.34 9.96 15.32
N PHE A 291 6.90 9.16 16.28
CA PHE A 291 7.77 8.62 17.32
C PHE A 291 8.95 7.83 16.74
N ALA A 292 8.71 6.97 15.74
CA ALA A 292 9.77 6.23 15.05
C ALA A 292 10.71 7.18 14.25
N ALA A 293 10.17 8.20 13.60
CA ALA A 293 10.98 9.22 12.91
C ALA A 293 11.86 10.01 13.87
N LEU A 294 11.34 10.39 15.04
CA LEU A 294 12.11 11.05 16.10
C LEU A 294 13.23 10.15 16.66
N ALA A 295 12.98 8.85 16.76
CA ALA A 295 14.03 7.90 17.15
C ALA A 295 15.20 7.88 16.15
N LEU A 296 14.90 7.90 14.84
CA LEU A 296 15.90 8.02 13.79
C LEU A 296 16.62 9.38 13.85
N LEU A 297 15.87 10.49 13.95
CA LEU A 297 16.44 11.83 14.05
C LEU A 297 17.39 11.99 15.24
N ASN A 298 16.99 11.47 16.40
CA ASN A 298 17.85 11.46 17.59
C ASN A 298 19.09 10.58 17.43
N ARG A 299 18.99 9.47 16.70
CA ARG A 299 20.13 8.59 16.38
C ARG A 299 21.15 9.29 15.49
N ILE A 300 20.70 9.97 14.42
CA ILE A 300 21.57 10.60 13.42
C ILE A 300 22.05 12.00 13.81
N ASP A 301 21.44 12.61 14.84
CA ASP A 301 21.82 13.88 15.49
C ASP A 301 21.79 13.77 17.02
N PRO A 302 22.67 12.95 17.62
CA PRO A 302 22.64 12.70 19.06
C PRO A 302 22.95 13.93 19.93
N LEU A 303 23.56 14.97 19.36
CA LEU A 303 23.89 16.22 20.03
C LEU A 303 22.78 17.29 19.87
N GLY A 304 21.72 17.01 19.11
CA GLY A 304 20.61 17.94 18.89
C GLY A 304 21.02 19.22 18.16
N LYS A 305 21.99 19.17 17.25
CA LYS A 305 22.46 20.35 16.50
C LYS A 305 21.43 20.84 15.49
N GLU A 306 20.63 19.92 14.95
CA GLU A 306 19.60 20.21 13.94
C GLU A 306 18.21 20.38 14.56
N GLY A 307 18.00 19.91 15.82
CA GLY A 307 16.72 20.05 16.52
C GLY A 307 16.69 19.38 17.91
N GLY A 308 15.65 19.70 18.69
CA GLY A 308 15.42 19.14 20.03
C GLY A 308 14.75 17.75 20.02
N TRP A 309 15.23 16.82 19.18
CA TRP A 309 14.57 15.53 18.87
C TRP A 309 14.32 14.66 20.11
N LYS A 310 15.26 14.65 21.04
CA LYS A 310 15.21 13.80 22.23
C LYS A 310 14.09 14.23 23.20
N GLU A 311 13.90 15.51 23.36
CA GLU A 311 12.87 16.08 24.23
C GLU A 311 11.49 15.84 23.62
N ILE A 312 11.32 16.09 22.32
CA ILE A 312 10.08 15.84 21.60
C ILE A 312 9.74 14.34 21.61
N TYR A 313 10.73 13.47 21.40
CA TYR A 313 10.55 12.02 21.49
C TYR A 313 9.93 11.57 22.81
N LYS A 314 10.45 12.09 23.94
CA LYS A 314 9.92 11.79 25.28
C LYS A 314 8.52 12.35 25.48
N GLN A 315 8.29 13.58 25.00
CA GLN A 315 7.02 14.26 25.08
C GLN A 315 5.93 13.48 24.31
N VAL A 316 6.20 13.09 23.07
CA VAL A 316 5.27 12.27 22.24
C VAL A 316 4.91 10.97 22.95
N GLN A 317 5.88 10.27 23.51
CA GLN A 317 5.64 9.02 24.24
C GLN A 317 4.73 9.22 25.45
N ALA A 318 4.98 10.26 26.23
CA ALA A 318 4.14 10.59 27.38
C ALA A 318 2.72 10.98 26.97
N SER A 319 2.60 11.81 25.92
CA SER A 319 1.30 12.29 25.40
C SER A 319 0.45 11.16 24.82
N ILE A 320 1.05 10.18 24.16
CA ILE A 320 0.30 8.99 23.69
C ILE A 320 -0.34 8.25 24.86
N LEU A 321 0.41 8.02 25.95
CA LEU A 321 -0.11 7.32 27.12
C LEU A 321 -1.13 8.14 27.91
N ASP A 322 -0.98 9.45 27.95
CA ASP A 322 -1.87 10.35 28.70
C ASP A 322 -3.18 10.61 27.97
N LEU A 323 -3.11 10.87 26.65
CA LEU A 323 -4.24 11.39 25.89
C LEU A 323 -5.04 10.32 25.13
N PHE A 324 -4.41 9.19 24.72
CA PHE A 324 -5.07 8.22 23.87
C PHE A 324 -5.72 7.05 24.62
N ILE A 325 -5.31 6.75 25.85
CA ILE A 325 -5.89 5.60 26.57
C ILE A 325 -7.37 5.84 26.85
N LEU A 326 -8.21 4.98 26.30
CA LEU A 326 -9.64 4.91 26.62
C LEU A 326 -9.79 4.24 27.99
N ARG A 327 -10.15 5.01 29.01
CA ARG A 327 -10.10 4.57 30.43
C ARG A 327 -10.94 3.33 30.74
N LYS A 328 -12.04 3.14 30.04
CA LYS A 328 -12.93 1.97 30.25
C LYS A 328 -12.41 0.73 29.55
N GLU A 329 -11.93 0.90 28.33
CA GLU A 329 -11.52 -0.15 27.42
C GLU A 329 -10.07 -0.57 27.65
N GLY A 330 -9.21 0.35 28.08
CA GLY A 330 -7.80 0.11 28.38
C GLY A 330 -6.90 0.01 27.15
N TYR A 331 -7.41 0.26 25.93
CA TYR A 331 -6.66 0.39 24.68
C TYR A 331 -6.72 1.84 24.18
N LEU A 332 -6.15 2.14 22.98
CA LEU A 332 -5.99 3.51 22.51
C LEU A 332 -7.15 3.96 21.63
N ALA A 333 -7.54 5.22 21.76
CA ALA A 333 -8.40 5.91 20.79
C ALA A 333 -7.76 5.87 19.38
N ASP A 334 -8.59 5.78 18.35
CA ASP A 334 -8.12 5.77 16.96
C ASP A 334 -7.57 7.13 16.53
N CYS A 335 -8.21 8.19 16.98
CA CYS A 335 -7.82 9.58 16.72
C CYS A 335 -8.20 10.45 17.92
N LEU A 336 -7.41 11.49 18.17
CA LEU A 336 -7.88 12.62 18.95
C LEU A 336 -8.40 13.65 17.95
N SER A 337 -9.72 13.71 17.81
CA SER A 337 -10.40 14.50 16.78
C SER A 337 -10.40 15.98 17.14
N ALA A 338 -9.91 16.83 16.26
CA ALA A 338 -9.80 18.25 16.49
C ALA A 338 -9.71 19.02 15.18
N SER A 339 -10.24 20.22 15.13
CA SER A 339 -9.99 21.14 14.01
C SER A 339 -8.59 21.74 14.09
N SER A 340 -8.11 22.24 12.96
CA SER A 340 -6.79 22.90 12.89
C SER A 340 -6.63 23.99 13.95
N GLY A 341 -5.54 23.93 14.71
CA GLY A 341 -5.20 24.87 15.76
C GLY A 341 -5.70 24.52 17.16
N VAL A 342 -6.52 23.49 17.31
CA VAL A 342 -6.94 22.97 18.62
C VAL A 342 -5.83 22.06 19.16
N PRO A 343 -5.30 22.31 20.38
CA PRO A 343 -4.29 21.46 21.01
C PRO A 343 -4.79 20.04 21.27
N ALA A 344 -3.91 19.04 21.22
CA ALA A 344 -4.26 17.63 21.43
C ALA A 344 -4.94 17.35 22.78
N GLY A 345 -4.54 18.08 23.84
CA GLY A 345 -5.16 17.93 25.17
C GLY A 345 -6.61 18.45 25.27
N GLN A 346 -7.12 19.12 24.23
CA GLN A 346 -8.50 19.59 24.12
C GLN A 346 -9.30 18.83 23.06
N ALA A 347 -8.68 17.89 22.38
CA ALA A 347 -9.29 17.09 21.33
C ALA A 347 -10.19 15.98 21.91
N GLU A 348 -11.19 15.57 21.13
CA GLU A 348 -12.11 14.50 21.51
C GLU A 348 -11.55 13.13 21.12
N GLN A 349 -11.59 12.15 22.04
CA GLN A 349 -11.18 10.78 21.77
C GLN A 349 -12.20 10.09 20.85
N ASP A 350 -11.74 9.55 19.72
CA ASP A 350 -12.49 8.67 18.84
C ASP A 350 -12.35 7.23 19.35
N ASP A 351 -13.46 6.64 19.82
CA ASP A 351 -13.48 5.32 20.43
C ASP A 351 -13.73 4.17 19.43
N ALA A 352 -13.76 4.47 18.13
CA ALA A 352 -13.87 3.45 17.11
C ALA A 352 -12.73 2.44 17.22
N LEU A 353 -13.04 1.16 17.40
CA LEU A 353 -12.01 0.12 17.43
C LEU A 353 -11.51 -0.15 16.03
N ARG A 354 -10.29 0.31 15.76
CA ARG A 354 -9.57 0.16 14.50
C ARG A 354 -8.18 -0.43 14.75
N PRO A 355 -7.55 -1.05 13.74
CA PRO A 355 -6.24 -1.69 13.89
C PRO A 355 -5.06 -0.69 13.97
N ASN A 356 -5.27 0.59 13.71
CA ASN A 356 -4.23 1.62 13.62
C ASN A 356 -3.36 1.72 14.88
N GLN A 357 -3.93 1.48 16.05
CA GLN A 357 -3.23 1.47 17.33
C GLN A 357 -2.13 0.38 17.43
N LEU A 358 -2.14 -0.64 16.57
CA LEU A 358 -1.08 -1.65 16.50
C LEU A 358 0.27 -1.02 16.19
N PHE A 359 0.31 0.09 15.44
CA PHE A 359 1.55 0.81 15.16
C PHE A 359 2.17 1.41 16.43
N ALA A 360 1.39 1.79 17.43
CA ALA A 360 1.93 2.26 18.70
C ALA A 360 2.76 1.17 19.41
N VAL A 361 2.37 -0.10 19.25
CA VAL A 361 3.13 -1.26 19.75
C VAL A 361 4.31 -1.59 18.83
N THR A 362 4.06 -1.71 17.52
CA THR A 362 5.10 -2.17 16.57
C THR A 362 6.24 -1.16 16.39
N MET A 363 5.96 0.14 16.47
CA MET A 363 6.96 1.22 16.44
C MET A 363 7.57 1.52 17.82
N GLY A 364 7.09 0.88 18.90
CA GLY A 364 7.63 1.02 20.26
C GLY A 364 7.26 2.32 20.96
N ALA A 365 6.26 3.05 20.48
CA ALA A 365 5.73 4.26 21.13
C ALA A 365 5.05 3.91 22.47
N VAL A 366 4.38 2.78 22.54
CA VAL A 366 3.85 2.18 23.76
C VAL A 366 4.70 0.98 24.14
N ARG A 367 5.19 0.95 25.39
CA ARG A 367 6.01 -0.15 25.95
C ARG A 367 5.44 -0.74 27.22
N ASP A 368 4.40 -0.12 27.79
CA ASP A 368 3.71 -0.70 28.93
C ASP A 368 3.06 -2.02 28.54
N THR A 369 3.45 -3.10 29.21
CA THR A 369 3.03 -4.46 28.86
C THR A 369 1.52 -4.66 28.99
N ALA A 370 0.89 -4.01 29.96
CA ALA A 370 -0.56 -4.13 30.15
C ALA A 370 -1.32 -3.41 29.04
N VAL A 371 -0.90 -2.19 28.69
CA VAL A 371 -1.49 -1.42 27.58
C VAL A 371 -1.27 -2.14 26.25
N CYS A 372 -0.06 -2.63 25.97
CA CYS A 372 0.23 -3.40 24.75
C CYS A 372 -0.64 -4.66 24.65
N ARG A 373 -0.84 -5.38 25.76
CA ARG A 373 -1.71 -6.55 25.81
C ARG A 373 -3.17 -6.19 25.53
N ASN A 374 -3.68 -5.12 26.13
CA ASN A 374 -5.05 -4.64 25.88
C ASN A 374 -5.27 -4.26 24.42
N ILE A 375 -4.30 -3.57 23.79
CA ILE A 375 -4.33 -3.23 22.37
C ILE A 375 -4.46 -4.48 21.51
N VAL A 376 -3.57 -5.46 21.72
CA VAL A 376 -3.53 -6.68 20.92
C VAL A 376 -4.80 -7.51 21.13
N THR A 377 -5.26 -7.69 22.39
CA THR A 377 -6.47 -8.42 22.69
C THR A 377 -7.72 -7.75 22.09
N ALA A 378 -7.82 -6.42 22.14
CA ALA A 378 -8.91 -5.71 21.49
C ALA A 378 -8.91 -5.91 19.96
N CYS A 379 -7.74 -5.88 19.34
CA CYS A 379 -7.60 -6.07 17.89
C CYS A 379 -7.83 -7.51 17.41
N GLU A 380 -7.87 -8.52 18.30
CA GLU A 380 -8.24 -9.90 17.93
C GLU A 380 -9.66 -9.95 17.33
N GLU A 381 -10.58 -9.13 17.82
CA GLU A 381 -11.95 -9.03 17.30
C GLU A 381 -12.00 -8.65 15.79
N LEU A 382 -10.97 -7.96 15.32
CA LEU A 382 -10.89 -7.48 13.94
C LEU A 382 -10.39 -8.55 12.97
N LEU A 383 -9.84 -9.67 13.44
CA LEU A 383 -9.19 -10.66 12.60
C LEU A 383 -10.17 -11.38 11.68
N VAL A 384 -9.76 -11.53 10.44
CA VAL A 384 -10.32 -12.47 9.48
C VAL A 384 -9.16 -13.24 8.83
N PRO A 385 -9.37 -14.42 8.25
CA PRO A 385 -8.26 -15.19 7.69
C PRO A 385 -7.48 -14.41 6.62
N GLY A 386 -6.22 -14.08 6.90
CA GLY A 386 -5.31 -13.35 5.99
C GLY A 386 -5.48 -11.84 5.93
N ALA A 387 -6.36 -11.26 6.75
CA ALA A 387 -6.60 -9.82 6.79
C ALA A 387 -7.10 -9.35 8.17
N ILE A 388 -7.25 -8.04 8.35
CA ILE A 388 -7.78 -7.42 9.57
C ILE A 388 -8.80 -6.35 9.20
N ARG A 389 -9.96 -6.35 9.84
CA ARG A 389 -11.02 -5.35 9.61
C ARG A 389 -10.54 -3.95 9.96
N SER A 390 -10.94 -3.00 9.14
CA SER A 390 -10.64 -1.58 9.35
C SER A 390 -11.46 -0.94 10.48
N LEU A 391 -12.57 -1.57 10.87
CA LEU A 391 -13.44 -1.16 11.96
C LEU A 391 -14.13 -2.40 12.56
N ALA A 392 -14.33 -2.41 13.88
CA ALA A 392 -15.12 -3.42 14.56
C ALA A 392 -16.63 -3.22 14.32
N ASP A 393 -17.38 -4.34 14.24
CA ASP A 393 -18.85 -4.33 14.16
C ASP A 393 -19.46 -4.08 15.55
N ARG A 394 -19.42 -2.81 15.96
CA ARG A 394 -20.00 -2.38 17.25
C ARG A 394 -20.31 -0.88 17.25
N PRO A 395 -21.22 -0.42 18.13
CA PRO A 395 -21.53 1.00 18.28
C PRO A 395 -20.31 1.82 18.69
N VAL A 396 -20.27 3.06 18.21
CA VAL A 396 -19.29 4.09 18.60
C VAL A 396 -19.97 5.19 19.42
N ARG A 397 -19.25 5.77 20.38
CA ARG A 397 -19.75 6.91 21.17
C ARG A 397 -19.62 8.21 20.38
N ARG A 398 -18.52 8.35 19.65
CA ARG A 398 -18.33 9.48 18.75
C ARG A 398 -18.93 9.14 17.39
N PRO A 399 -20.04 9.80 16.99
CA PRO A 399 -20.71 9.49 15.73
C PRO A 399 -19.79 9.74 14.52
N LEU A 400 -19.85 8.84 13.54
CA LEU A 400 -19.23 9.00 12.23
C LEU A 400 -20.31 9.28 11.19
N GLU A 401 -20.50 10.54 10.84
CA GLU A 401 -21.48 10.93 9.84
C GLU A 401 -20.90 10.75 8.43
N ILE A 402 -21.54 9.90 7.63
CA ILE A 402 -21.23 9.69 6.22
C ILE A 402 -22.42 10.14 5.40
N ALA A 403 -22.29 11.28 4.73
CA ALA A 403 -23.37 11.91 3.96
C ALA A 403 -23.01 12.06 2.48
N TYR A 404 -23.99 11.83 1.62
CA TYR A 404 -23.90 12.03 0.19
C TYR A 404 -25.18 12.70 -0.34
N HIS A 405 -25.04 13.87 -0.98
CA HIS A 405 -26.19 14.69 -1.43
C HIS A 405 -27.25 14.88 -0.33
N ASP A 406 -26.86 15.39 0.85
CA ASP A 406 -27.72 15.64 2.03
C ASP A 406 -28.42 14.41 2.61
N LYS A 407 -28.02 13.21 2.18
CA LYS A 407 -28.56 11.95 2.68
C LYS A 407 -27.50 11.21 3.50
N ILE A 408 -27.81 10.92 4.74
CA ILE A 408 -26.98 10.07 5.62
C ILE A 408 -27.06 8.63 5.09
N LEU A 409 -25.91 8.04 4.79
CA LEU A 409 -25.81 6.71 4.18
C LEU A 409 -25.86 5.58 5.20
N VAL A 410 -25.38 5.84 6.43
CA VAL A 410 -25.18 4.84 7.48
C VAL A 410 -25.57 5.45 8.81
N ASP A 411 -26.04 4.63 9.77
CA ASP A 411 -26.22 5.10 11.16
C ASP A 411 -24.86 5.59 11.71
N PRO A 412 -24.75 6.90 12.07
CA PRO A 412 -23.48 7.45 12.54
C PRO A 412 -22.94 6.78 13.81
N ASN A 413 -23.81 6.17 14.62
CA ASN A 413 -23.40 5.44 15.83
C ASN A 413 -23.11 3.95 15.58
N GLN A 414 -23.46 3.43 14.39
CA GLN A 414 -23.17 2.07 13.94
C GLN A 414 -22.53 2.11 12.53
N PRO A 415 -21.33 2.69 12.38
CA PRO A 415 -20.76 2.96 11.05
C PRO A 415 -20.19 1.72 10.35
N TYR A 416 -20.18 0.55 10.96
CA TYR A 416 -19.61 -0.66 10.39
C TYR A 416 -20.35 -1.10 9.12
N GLN A 417 -19.56 -1.39 8.07
CA GLN A 417 -20.01 -1.95 6.80
C GLN A 417 -18.99 -2.97 6.30
N GLY A 418 -19.28 -4.24 6.54
CA GLY A 418 -18.35 -5.34 6.23
C GLY A 418 -18.32 -5.78 4.78
N ARG A 419 -19.14 -5.24 3.88
CA ARG A 419 -19.23 -5.67 2.48
C ARG A 419 -18.86 -4.58 1.50
N TYR A 420 -17.87 -4.84 0.66
CA TYR A 420 -17.45 -3.93 -0.40
C TYR A 420 -18.14 -4.29 -1.72
N LYS A 421 -19.38 -3.89 -1.87
CA LYS A 421 -20.24 -4.24 -3.02
C LYS A 421 -21.24 -3.11 -3.32
N GLY A 422 -21.69 -3.04 -4.56
CA GLY A 422 -22.74 -2.13 -4.99
C GLY A 422 -22.20 -0.82 -5.55
N ASP A 423 -22.98 0.26 -5.43
CA ASP A 423 -22.63 1.58 -5.96
C ASP A 423 -21.38 2.17 -5.29
N GLU A 424 -20.59 2.87 -6.09
CA GLU A 424 -19.28 3.36 -5.63
C GLU A 424 -19.39 4.36 -4.49
N ASP A 425 -20.23 5.37 -4.64
CA ASP A 425 -20.28 6.50 -3.73
C ASP A 425 -21.14 6.22 -2.51
N THR A 426 -22.19 5.42 -2.66
CA THR A 426 -23.21 5.19 -1.63
C THR A 426 -23.02 3.90 -0.83
N GLU A 427 -22.22 2.94 -1.34
CA GLU A 427 -22.05 1.63 -0.69
C GLU A 427 -20.57 1.26 -0.54
N ARG A 428 -19.77 1.26 -1.62
CA ARG A 428 -18.37 0.79 -1.58
C ARG A 428 -17.45 1.73 -0.82
N LYS A 429 -17.46 3.04 -1.13
CA LYS A 429 -16.62 4.02 -0.43
C LYS A 429 -16.93 4.11 1.07
N PRO A 430 -18.22 4.12 1.51
CA PRO A 430 -18.55 4.01 2.92
C PRO A 430 -17.97 2.78 3.63
N ALA A 431 -17.93 1.63 2.96
CA ALA A 431 -17.40 0.38 3.51
C ALA A 431 -15.86 0.31 3.53
N TYR A 432 -15.19 1.03 2.61
CA TYR A 432 -13.76 0.84 2.28
C TYR A 432 -12.82 0.92 3.50
N HIS A 433 -13.06 1.88 4.42
CA HIS A 433 -12.31 1.99 5.66
C HIS A 433 -13.18 1.82 6.93
N ASN A 434 -14.43 1.35 6.77
CA ASN A 434 -15.36 1.18 7.88
C ASN A 434 -15.94 -0.23 7.97
N GLY A 435 -15.11 -1.26 7.73
CA GLY A 435 -15.52 -2.64 7.92
C GLY A 435 -14.82 -3.64 7.02
N THR A 436 -14.39 -3.26 5.80
CA THR A 436 -13.56 -4.14 4.97
C THR A 436 -12.29 -4.56 5.69
N ALA A 437 -11.82 -5.75 5.39
CA ALA A 437 -10.62 -6.32 5.98
C ALA A 437 -9.41 -6.11 5.07
N TRP A 438 -8.35 -5.48 5.60
CA TRP A 438 -7.16 -5.07 4.88
C TRP A 438 -6.02 -6.07 5.08
N THR A 439 -5.38 -6.45 3.98
CA THR A 439 -4.31 -7.46 4.02
C THR A 439 -2.99 -6.89 4.52
N TRP A 440 -2.70 -5.62 4.25
CA TRP A 440 -1.42 -5.00 4.59
C TRP A 440 -1.21 -4.73 6.10
N LEU A 441 -2.30 -4.45 6.84
CA LEU A 441 -2.24 -4.23 8.28
C LEU A 441 -2.25 -5.53 9.10
N PHE A 442 -2.74 -6.61 8.53
CA PHE A 442 -2.81 -7.90 9.22
C PHE A 442 -1.45 -8.38 9.76
N PRO A 443 -0.34 -8.28 9.01
CA PRO A 443 0.97 -8.65 9.55
C PRO A 443 1.40 -7.79 10.75
N ALA A 444 1.01 -6.51 10.81
CA ALA A 444 1.30 -5.66 11.98
C ALA A 444 0.65 -6.18 13.27
N PHE A 445 -0.52 -6.81 13.18
CA PHE A 445 -1.13 -7.51 14.31
C PHE A 445 -0.25 -8.69 14.77
N CYS A 446 0.22 -9.52 13.85
CA CYS A 446 1.09 -10.65 14.16
C CYS A 446 2.44 -10.19 14.77
N GLU A 447 3.01 -9.10 14.27
CA GLU A 447 4.20 -8.48 14.85
C GLU A 447 3.95 -7.97 16.28
N ALA A 448 2.83 -7.25 16.48
CA ALA A 448 2.46 -6.75 17.80
C ALA A 448 2.22 -7.91 18.79
N TRP A 449 1.58 -8.98 18.35
CA TRP A 449 1.38 -10.20 19.14
C TRP A 449 2.70 -10.78 19.63
N VAL A 450 3.67 -10.98 18.73
CA VAL A 450 4.98 -11.50 19.11
C VAL A 450 5.74 -10.55 20.04
N LYS A 451 5.61 -9.23 19.85
CA LYS A 451 6.20 -8.24 20.79
C LYS A 451 5.61 -8.33 22.19
N VAL A 452 4.33 -8.69 22.33
CA VAL A 452 3.65 -8.82 23.62
C VAL A 452 3.93 -10.16 24.30
N TYR A 453 3.90 -11.27 23.54
CA TYR A 453 3.95 -12.62 24.08
C TYR A 453 5.32 -13.32 23.89
N GLY A 454 6.26 -12.67 23.16
CA GLY A 454 7.61 -13.21 22.92
C GLY A 454 7.58 -14.55 22.19
N GLU A 455 8.52 -15.44 22.53
CA GLU A 455 8.61 -16.80 21.98
C GLU A 455 7.30 -17.59 22.12
N GLY A 456 6.59 -17.45 23.23
CA GLY A 456 5.30 -18.14 23.46
C GLY A 456 4.20 -17.75 22.49
N GLY A 457 4.29 -16.59 21.84
CA GLY A 457 3.33 -16.12 20.84
C GLY A 457 3.68 -16.48 19.40
N LYS A 458 4.87 -17.01 19.16
CA LYS A 458 5.43 -17.22 17.82
C LYS A 458 4.61 -18.18 16.96
N ASP A 459 4.30 -19.36 17.47
CA ASP A 459 3.57 -20.38 16.72
C ASP A 459 2.16 -19.90 16.35
N THR A 460 1.52 -19.17 17.25
CA THR A 460 0.22 -18.55 17.01
C THR A 460 0.30 -17.51 15.89
N ALA A 461 1.30 -16.63 15.92
CA ALA A 461 1.52 -15.62 14.89
C ALA A 461 1.82 -16.27 13.52
N LEU A 462 2.62 -17.34 13.48
CA LEU A 462 2.91 -18.10 12.27
C LEU A 462 1.67 -18.79 11.70
N SER A 463 0.80 -19.33 12.56
CA SER A 463 -0.47 -19.93 12.15
C SER A 463 -1.39 -18.88 11.50
N TRP A 464 -1.50 -17.70 12.09
CA TRP A 464 -2.26 -16.59 11.52
C TRP A 464 -1.68 -16.12 10.19
N LEU A 465 -0.37 -15.82 10.13
CA LEU A 465 0.29 -15.43 8.88
C LEU A 465 0.12 -16.49 7.78
N GLY A 466 0.14 -17.79 8.17
CA GLY A 466 -0.10 -18.91 7.28
C GLY A 466 -1.50 -18.91 6.63
N SER A 467 -2.49 -18.27 7.25
CA SER A 467 -3.84 -18.15 6.69
C SER A 467 -3.86 -17.33 5.38
N SER A 468 -2.88 -16.44 5.15
CA SER A 468 -2.71 -15.71 3.90
C SER A 468 -2.33 -16.60 2.71
N ARG A 469 -1.90 -17.85 2.94
CA ARG A 469 -1.51 -18.78 1.86
C ARG A 469 -2.64 -19.01 0.87
N ARG A 470 -3.87 -19.09 1.32
CA ARG A 470 -5.03 -19.26 0.44
C ARG A 470 -5.21 -18.09 -0.52
N LEU A 471 -4.86 -16.86 -0.10
CA LEU A 471 -4.99 -15.66 -0.93
C LEU A 471 -4.02 -15.72 -2.13
N LEU A 472 -2.83 -16.30 -1.96
CA LEU A 472 -1.85 -16.49 -3.02
C LEU A 472 -2.31 -17.48 -4.10
N SER A 473 -3.26 -18.37 -3.81
CA SER A 473 -3.79 -19.36 -4.76
C SER A 473 -5.16 -19.01 -5.35
N GLN A 474 -5.76 -17.91 -4.89
CA GLN A 474 -7.08 -17.44 -5.33
C GLN A 474 -6.95 -16.06 -5.98
N GLY A 475 -7.92 -15.67 -6.82
CA GLY A 475 -7.90 -14.36 -7.48
C GLY A 475 -6.68 -14.22 -8.42
N CYS A 476 -5.87 -13.19 -8.22
CA CYS A 476 -4.60 -13.03 -8.94
C CYS A 476 -3.55 -14.01 -8.37
N ALA A 477 -3.37 -15.15 -9.05
CA ALA A 477 -2.51 -16.22 -8.58
C ALA A 477 -1.07 -15.73 -8.28
N GLY A 478 -0.59 -16.07 -7.09
CA GLY A 478 0.73 -15.63 -6.60
C GLY A 478 0.76 -14.23 -6.01
N GLN A 479 -0.39 -13.58 -5.84
CA GLN A 479 -0.50 -12.23 -5.29
C GLN A 479 -1.45 -12.17 -4.09
N ILE A 480 -1.42 -11.08 -3.37
CA ILE A 480 -2.32 -10.79 -2.26
C ILE A 480 -3.23 -9.62 -2.69
N PRO A 481 -4.55 -9.76 -2.55
CA PRO A 481 -5.47 -8.66 -2.85
C PRO A 481 -5.35 -7.54 -1.83
N GLU A 482 -5.88 -6.39 -2.15
CA GLU A 482 -5.92 -5.22 -1.28
C GLU A 482 -6.77 -5.47 -0.04
N ILE A 483 -8.03 -5.84 -0.25
CA ILE A 483 -9.03 -6.02 0.80
C ILE A 483 -9.83 -7.31 0.61
N LEU A 484 -10.49 -7.71 1.68
CA LEU A 484 -11.55 -8.71 1.70
C LEU A 484 -12.82 -8.07 2.24
N ASP A 485 -13.99 -8.64 1.91
CA ASP A 485 -15.18 -8.36 2.69
C ASP A 485 -14.92 -8.69 4.17
N GLY A 486 -15.23 -7.75 5.07
CA GLY A 486 -15.10 -7.97 6.52
C GLY A 486 -16.09 -9.00 7.04
N ASP A 487 -17.22 -9.19 6.32
CA ASP A 487 -18.23 -10.20 6.61
C ASP A 487 -17.91 -11.53 5.92
N PHE A 488 -18.33 -12.64 6.54
CA PHE A 488 -18.25 -13.96 5.90
C PHE A 488 -19.04 -13.96 4.57
N PRO A 489 -18.54 -14.56 3.49
CA PRO A 489 -17.38 -15.47 3.39
C PRO A 489 -16.01 -14.80 3.12
N HIS A 490 -15.84 -13.52 3.35
CA HIS A 490 -14.58 -12.78 3.17
C HIS A 490 -14.06 -12.84 1.71
N ILE A 491 -14.92 -12.43 0.79
CA ILE A 491 -14.59 -12.40 -0.64
C ILE A 491 -13.51 -11.37 -0.91
N GLN A 492 -12.55 -11.69 -1.78
CA GLN A 492 -11.52 -10.77 -2.23
C GLN A 492 -12.14 -9.61 -3.00
N ARG A 493 -11.70 -8.39 -2.68
CA ARG A 493 -12.17 -7.14 -3.25
C ARG A 493 -11.01 -6.17 -3.48
N GLY A 494 -11.34 -5.01 -4.04
CA GLY A 494 -10.36 -3.98 -4.33
C GLY A 494 -9.38 -4.40 -5.41
N CYS A 495 -8.14 -3.94 -5.31
CA CYS A 495 -7.05 -4.27 -6.22
C CYS A 495 -6.63 -5.74 -6.06
N ASP A 496 -6.49 -6.46 -7.18
CA ASP A 496 -6.23 -7.91 -7.16
C ASP A 496 -4.82 -8.27 -6.66
N ALA A 497 -3.86 -7.35 -6.82
CA ALA A 497 -2.47 -7.53 -6.45
C ALA A 497 -1.91 -6.25 -5.84
N GLN A 498 -1.69 -6.24 -4.54
CA GLN A 498 -1.31 -5.05 -3.78
C GLN A 498 0.10 -5.15 -3.22
N ALA A 499 0.93 -4.17 -3.52
CA ALA A 499 2.35 -4.15 -3.18
C ALA A 499 2.60 -4.17 -1.66
N TRP A 500 1.93 -3.32 -0.88
CA TRP A 500 2.13 -3.24 0.57
C TRP A 500 1.65 -4.48 1.33
N GLY A 501 0.60 -5.18 0.83
CA GLY A 501 0.15 -6.44 1.42
C GLY A 501 1.22 -7.53 1.34
N ILE A 502 1.81 -7.72 0.16
CA ILE A 502 2.91 -8.68 -0.06
C ILE A 502 4.14 -8.30 0.77
N SER A 503 4.52 -7.03 0.78
CA SER A 503 5.76 -6.58 1.43
C SER A 503 5.71 -6.72 2.95
N GLU A 504 4.61 -6.30 3.58
CA GLU A 504 4.45 -6.41 5.03
C GLU A 504 4.29 -7.86 5.47
N LEU A 505 3.57 -8.69 4.68
CA LEU A 505 3.47 -10.12 4.96
C LEU A 505 4.86 -10.79 4.94
N LEU A 506 5.69 -10.52 3.93
CA LEU A 506 7.06 -11.05 3.84
C LEU A 506 7.94 -10.54 4.98
N ARG A 507 7.86 -9.24 5.28
CA ARG A 507 8.66 -8.62 6.34
C ARG A 507 8.42 -9.29 7.69
N VAL A 508 7.16 -9.40 8.07
CA VAL A 508 6.78 -9.97 9.38
C VAL A 508 6.99 -11.47 9.38
N TRP A 509 6.70 -12.18 8.29
CA TRP A 509 7.01 -13.60 8.16
C TRP A 509 8.48 -13.89 8.47
N LYS A 510 9.41 -13.17 7.80
CA LYS A 510 10.86 -13.33 8.05
C LYS A 510 11.24 -12.93 9.47
N GLN A 511 10.69 -11.86 10.01
CA GLN A 511 10.96 -11.41 11.37
C GLN A 511 10.56 -12.47 12.39
N VAL A 512 9.37 -13.05 12.27
CA VAL A 512 8.87 -14.07 13.22
C VAL A 512 9.65 -15.38 13.08
N PHE A 513 10.09 -15.77 11.88
CA PHE A 513 10.94 -16.95 11.70
C PHE A 513 12.37 -16.78 12.23
N SER A 514 12.87 -15.55 12.33
CA SER A 514 14.24 -15.27 12.75
C SER A 514 14.42 -15.14 14.27
N ILE A 515 13.33 -15.11 15.01
CA ILE A 515 13.28 -15.09 16.49
C ILE A 515 13.39 -16.57 17.00
#